data_9dc063937bb04efbd9e5ed09d9c2f9de
#
_entry.id   9dc063937bb04efbd9e5ed09d9c2f9de
#
_cell.length_a   1.000
_cell.length_b   1.000
_cell.length_c   1.000
_cell.angle_alpha   90.00
_cell.angle_beta   90.00
_cell.angle_gamma   90.00
#
_symmetry.space_group_name_H-M   'P 1'
#
loop_
_entity.id
_entity.type
_entity.pdbx_description
1 polymer ?
#
loop_
_entity_poly.entity_id
_entity_poly.type
_entity_poly.pdbx_seq_one_letter_code
_entity_poly.pdbx_strand_id
1 'polypeptide(L)'
;RMCPHCFLENSPKVSARSMSHELERYSKQILFAGLNEDRQRLLLDSRVLLCGCGALGTVLADTLVRAGVGFLRIVDRDFVEMSNLQRQVLFDEQDVASHIPKAIAAAEKLRRINSDVTIEPHVADISHTNILRFTEGVDLILDGTDNFEIRFLINDASLETGIPWIYAGVIGSHGQTMTVFPNQTACLRCLIEAVPEPGSTETCDTAGVLGAAVNVISSLESIDALKILSGQSELVEPKLTIVDVWDATFRRMNTAGLRDRADCPACQRGEREWLSGKEGSQSTILCGRNAVQVSPA
;
A
#
# COMPACT_ATOMS: atom_id res chain seq x y z
N ARG A 1 4.28 38.24 -5.10
CA ARG A 1 5.76 38.19 -5.10
C ARG A 1 6.14 36.79 -5.56
N MET A 2 6.77 36.70 -6.73
CA MET A 2 7.24 35.43 -7.33
C MET A 2 8.38 34.84 -6.47
N CYS A 3 8.41 33.53 -6.34
CA CYS A 3 9.43 32.78 -5.59
C CYS A 3 10.78 32.88 -6.30
N PRO A 4 11.90 33.32 -5.64
CA PRO A 4 13.19 33.51 -6.28
C PRO A 4 14.01 32.24 -6.57
N HIS A 5 13.51 31.04 -6.27
CA HIS A 5 14.29 29.81 -6.37
C HIS A 5 13.91 28.88 -7.53
N CYS A 6 13.20 29.38 -8.54
CA CYS A 6 12.85 28.57 -9.73
C CYS A 6 13.82 28.70 -10.92
N PHE A 7 15.05 29.15 -10.72
CA PHE A 7 16.08 29.11 -11.77
C PHE A 7 17.11 28.05 -11.46
N LEU A 8 17.03 26.96 -12.18
CA LEU A 8 18.01 25.88 -12.25
C LEU A 8 19.26 26.40 -12.97
N GLU A 9 20.35 26.65 -12.22
CA GLU A 9 21.68 26.71 -12.79
C GLU A 9 22.23 25.29 -12.99
N ASN A 10 22.59 25.02 -14.26
CA ASN A 10 23.42 23.90 -14.72
C ASN A 10 22.91 22.45 -14.46
N SER A 11 21.89 22.04 -15.19
CA SER A 11 21.74 20.63 -15.49
C SER A 11 22.85 20.18 -16.44
N PRO A 12 23.65 19.14 -16.12
CA PRO A 12 24.57 18.56 -17.09
C PRO A 12 23.76 18.10 -18.31
N LYS A 13 24.18 18.51 -19.51
CA LYS A 13 23.64 17.98 -20.77
C LYS A 13 23.90 16.47 -20.76
N VAL A 14 22.87 15.70 -20.44
CA VAL A 14 22.89 14.25 -20.59
C VAL A 14 23.14 14.01 -22.08
N SER A 15 24.31 13.44 -22.40
CA SER A 15 24.59 12.99 -23.75
C SER A 15 23.49 12.03 -24.15
N ALA A 16 22.93 12.20 -25.35
CA ALA A 16 21.92 11.31 -25.90
C ALA A 16 22.55 9.91 -26.14
N ARG A 17 22.78 9.14 -25.08
CA ARG A 17 22.89 7.70 -25.19
C ARG A 17 21.50 7.22 -25.62
N SER A 18 21.44 6.45 -26.72
CA SER A 18 20.22 5.78 -27.11
C SER A 18 19.74 4.95 -25.92
N MET A 19 18.66 5.41 -25.25
CA MET A 19 18.00 4.61 -24.21
C MET A 19 17.62 3.27 -24.83
N SER A 20 17.82 2.17 -24.11
CA SER A 20 17.32 0.87 -24.54
C SER A 20 15.80 0.96 -24.72
N HIS A 21 15.26 0.29 -25.72
CA HIS A 21 13.80 0.26 -26.00
C HIS A 21 12.98 -0.11 -24.75
N GLU A 22 13.55 -0.91 -23.89
CA GLU A 22 13.00 -1.34 -22.59
C GLU A 22 12.71 -0.17 -21.63
N LEU A 23 13.54 0.89 -21.64
CA LEU A 23 13.42 2.04 -20.74
C LEU A 23 12.69 3.24 -21.36
N GLU A 24 12.28 3.16 -22.62
CA GLU A 24 11.61 4.27 -23.33
C GLU A 24 10.35 4.72 -22.60
N ARG A 25 9.55 3.77 -22.09
CA ARG A 25 8.35 4.01 -21.31
C ARG A 25 8.61 4.88 -20.09
N TYR A 26 9.75 4.71 -19.44
CA TYR A 26 10.13 5.39 -18.19
C TYR A 26 11.00 6.63 -18.42
N SER A 27 11.19 7.06 -19.66
CA SER A 27 12.09 8.17 -20.03
C SER A 27 11.87 9.44 -19.23
N LYS A 28 10.61 9.81 -18.95
CA LYS A 28 10.31 11.00 -18.14
C LYS A 28 10.55 10.80 -16.66
N GLN A 29 10.36 9.58 -16.16
CA GLN A 29 10.64 9.22 -14.77
C GLN A 29 12.14 9.20 -14.50
N ILE A 30 12.93 8.66 -15.42
CA ILE A 30 14.41 8.62 -15.35
C ILE A 30 15.06 10.01 -15.35
N LEU A 31 14.42 11.01 -15.96
CA LEU A 31 14.89 12.41 -15.92
C LEU A 31 14.74 13.06 -14.55
N PHE A 32 13.90 12.52 -13.69
CA PHE A 32 13.81 12.98 -12.31
C PHE A 32 15.06 12.55 -11.55
N ALA A 33 15.75 13.50 -10.89
CA ALA A 33 17.04 13.27 -10.23
C ALA A 33 17.00 12.16 -9.17
N GLY A 34 15.82 11.90 -8.56
CA GLY A 34 15.59 10.83 -7.61
C GLY A 34 15.49 9.43 -8.23
N LEU A 35 15.28 9.30 -9.54
CA LEU A 35 15.06 8.01 -10.22
C LEU A 35 15.84 7.95 -11.54
N ASN A 36 17.15 7.80 -11.47
CA ASN A 36 18.00 7.61 -12.65
C ASN A 36 17.79 6.20 -13.28
N GLU A 37 18.52 5.91 -14.36
CA GLU A 37 18.42 4.65 -15.09
C GLU A 37 18.73 3.43 -14.21
N ASP A 38 19.77 3.49 -13.36
CA ASP A 38 20.13 2.37 -12.47
C ASP A 38 19.03 2.06 -11.46
N ARG A 39 18.42 3.12 -10.89
CA ARG A 39 17.29 2.99 -9.96
C ARG A 39 16.02 2.50 -10.63
N GLN A 40 15.81 2.87 -11.89
CA GLN A 40 14.71 2.32 -12.69
C GLN A 40 14.87 0.82 -12.91
N ARG A 41 16.09 0.33 -13.11
CA ARG A 41 16.36 -1.11 -13.21
C ARG A 41 16.04 -1.85 -11.92
N LEU A 42 16.35 -1.25 -10.75
CA LEU A 42 15.95 -1.83 -9.46
C LEU A 42 14.43 -1.93 -9.33
N LEU A 43 13.68 -0.94 -9.83
CA LEU A 43 12.21 -1.03 -9.85
C LEU A 43 11.71 -2.19 -10.75
N LEU A 44 12.33 -2.37 -11.93
CA LEU A 44 11.98 -3.46 -12.85
C LEU A 44 12.26 -4.86 -12.25
N ASP A 45 13.24 -4.97 -11.37
CA ASP A 45 13.59 -6.22 -10.69
C ASP A 45 12.77 -6.43 -9.39
N SER A 46 12.07 -5.40 -8.91
CA SER A 46 11.40 -5.42 -7.61
C SER A 46 10.06 -6.16 -7.63
N ARG A 47 9.69 -6.68 -6.47
CA ARG A 47 8.53 -7.55 -6.26
C ARG A 47 7.70 -7.06 -5.07
N VAL A 48 6.41 -6.84 -5.30
CA VAL A 48 5.50 -6.26 -4.29
C VAL A 48 4.32 -7.18 -4.02
N LEU A 49 3.96 -7.32 -2.74
CA LEU A 49 2.67 -7.84 -2.30
C LEU A 49 1.73 -6.69 -2.00
N LEU A 50 0.59 -6.65 -2.66
CA LEU A 50 -0.51 -5.75 -2.36
C LEU A 50 -1.63 -6.52 -1.66
N CYS A 51 -1.85 -6.19 -0.40
CA CYS A 51 -2.92 -6.73 0.42
C CYS A 51 -4.16 -5.86 0.28
N GLY A 52 -5.19 -6.35 -0.43
CA GLY A 52 -6.40 -5.61 -0.76
C GLY A 52 -6.28 -4.80 -2.05
N CYS A 53 -7.30 -4.90 -2.91
CA CYS A 53 -7.42 -4.15 -4.17
C CYS A 53 -8.69 -3.29 -4.18
N GLY A 54 -8.92 -2.62 -3.04
CA GLY A 54 -10.00 -1.67 -2.84
C GLY A 54 -9.62 -0.26 -3.27
N ALA A 55 -10.05 0.74 -2.48
CA ALA A 55 -9.82 2.15 -2.77
C ALA A 55 -8.33 2.49 -2.88
N LEU A 56 -7.55 2.25 -1.81
CA LEU A 56 -6.10 2.47 -1.80
C LEU A 56 -5.40 1.56 -2.81
N GLY A 57 -5.71 0.25 -2.76
CA GLY A 57 -5.03 -0.77 -3.56
C GLY A 57 -5.12 -0.55 -5.06
N THR A 58 -6.24 -0.05 -5.60
CA THR A 58 -6.36 0.23 -7.03
C THR A 58 -5.46 1.38 -7.49
N VAL A 59 -5.31 2.43 -6.68
CA VAL A 59 -4.40 3.56 -6.97
C VAL A 59 -2.95 3.13 -6.85
N LEU A 60 -2.61 2.36 -5.81
CA LEU A 60 -1.26 1.80 -5.61
C LEU A 60 -0.86 0.91 -6.78
N ALA A 61 -1.71 -0.04 -7.16
CA ALA A 61 -1.45 -0.95 -8.26
C ALA A 61 -1.24 -0.21 -9.59
N ASP A 62 -2.11 0.75 -9.92
CA ASP A 62 -1.98 1.57 -11.14
C ASP A 62 -0.66 2.37 -11.14
N THR A 63 -0.35 3.02 -10.03
CA THR A 63 0.84 3.87 -9.90
C THR A 63 2.14 3.06 -10.02
N LEU A 64 2.24 1.93 -9.30
CA LEU A 64 3.46 1.12 -9.29
C LEU A 64 3.68 0.38 -10.60
N VAL A 65 2.63 -0.12 -11.24
CA VAL A 65 2.72 -0.77 -12.55
C VAL A 65 3.16 0.24 -13.62
N ARG A 66 2.63 1.46 -13.59
CA ARG A 66 3.09 2.54 -14.49
C ARG A 66 4.53 2.96 -14.22
N ALA A 67 4.96 2.93 -12.96
CA ALA A 67 6.33 3.24 -12.57
C ALA A 67 7.32 2.12 -12.92
N GLY A 68 6.85 0.91 -13.27
CA GLY A 68 7.68 -0.20 -13.70
C GLY A 68 8.18 -1.08 -12.55
N VAL A 69 7.39 -1.26 -11.50
CA VAL A 69 7.62 -2.34 -10.53
C VAL A 69 7.42 -3.67 -11.24
N GLY A 70 8.46 -4.52 -11.27
CA GLY A 70 8.52 -5.67 -12.16
C GLY A 70 7.52 -6.80 -11.84
N PHE A 71 7.15 -6.96 -10.57
CA PHE A 71 6.19 -7.98 -10.14
C PHE A 71 5.22 -7.42 -9.09
N LEU A 72 3.94 -7.66 -9.30
CA LEU A 72 2.87 -7.29 -8.37
C LEU A 72 1.96 -8.48 -8.08
N ARG A 73 2.00 -8.98 -6.84
CA ARG A 73 1.04 -9.96 -6.30
C ARG A 73 -0.11 -9.20 -5.66
N ILE A 74 -1.33 -9.45 -6.11
CA ILE A 74 -2.56 -8.81 -5.62
C ILE A 74 -3.41 -9.86 -4.93
N VAL A 75 -3.75 -9.65 -3.66
CA VAL A 75 -4.63 -10.53 -2.90
C VAL A 75 -5.88 -9.77 -2.48
N ASP A 76 -7.03 -10.16 -3.02
CA ASP A 76 -8.34 -9.59 -2.68
C ASP A 76 -9.43 -10.63 -2.93
N ARG A 77 -10.37 -10.78 -2.00
CA ARG A 77 -11.46 -11.76 -2.09
C ARG A 77 -12.72 -11.22 -2.76
N ASP A 78 -12.88 -9.87 -2.77
CA ASP A 78 -14.13 -9.21 -3.11
C ASP A 78 -14.38 -9.14 -4.62
N PHE A 79 -15.65 -8.86 -4.95
CA PHE A 79 -16.10 -8.58 -6.30
C PHE A 79 -16.27 -7.07 -6.51
N VAL A 80 -16.25 -6.65 -7.77
CA VAL A 80 -16.50 -5.26 -8.12
C VAL A 80 -17.98 -4.92 -7.95
N GLU A 81 -18.28 -3.82 -7.28
CA GLU A 81 -19.64 -3.33 -7.02
C GLU A 81 -19.79 -1.87 -7.50
N MET A 82 -21.01 -1.47 -7.84
CA MET A 82 -21.32 -0.11 -8.30
C MET A 82 -20.88 0.96 -7.29
N SER A 83 -21.07 0.71 -6.00
CA SER A 83 -20.66 1.58 -4.90
C SER A 83 -19.15 1.80 -4.79
N ASN A 84 -18.35 0.96 -5.45
CA ASN A 84 -16.90 1.05 -5.45
C ASN A 84 -16.35 2.06 -6.47
N LEU A 85 -17.06 2.26 -7.59
CA LEU A 85 -16.56 2.97 -8.77
C LEU A 85 -16.18 4.42 -8.51
N GLN A 86 -16.78 5.06 -7.52
CA GLN A 86 -16.48 6.46 -7.17
C GLN A 86 -15.07 6.65 -6.57
N ARG A 87 -14.38 5.56 -6.13
CA ARG A 87 -13.05 5.64 -5.50
C ARG A 87 -12.08 4.52 -5.87
N GLN A 88 -12.50 3.48 -6.58
CA GLN A 88 -11.66 2.36 -7.00
C GLN A 88 -11.33 2.49 -8.48
N VAL A 89 -10.25 3.22 -8.77
CA VAL A 89 -9.93 3.79 -10.10
C VAL A 89 -9.68 2.78 -11.22
N LEU A 90 -9.37 1.53 -10.90
CA LEU A 90 -9.16 0.48 -11.91
C LEU A 90 -10.45 -0.14 -12.43
N PHE A 91 -11.60 0.09 -11.78
CA PHE A 91 -12.84 -0.60 -12.11
C PHE A 91 -13.82 0.30 -12.86
N ASP A 92 -14.70 -0.33 -13.65
CA ASP A 92 -15.75 0.31 -14.41
C ASP A 92 -17.08 -0.47 -14.36
N GLU A 93 -18.12 0.07 -14.99
CA GLU A 93 -19.46 -0.52 -14.99
C GLU A 93 -19.49 -1.91 -15.64
N GLN A 94 -18.59 -2.20 -16.58
CA GLN A 94 -18.52 -3.51 -17.20
C GLN A 94 -17.99 -4.57 -16.23
N ASP A 95 -17.06 -4.23 -15.36
CA ASP A 95 -16.59 -5.14 -14.31
C ASP A 95 -17.72 -5.50 -13.34
N VAL A 96 -18.57 -4.52 -13.00
CA VAL A 96 -19.76 -4.72 -12.16
C VAL A 96 -20.75 -5.66 -12.86
N ALA A 97 -21.06 -5.39 -14.12
CA ALA A 97 -22.00 -6.19 -14.92
C ALA A 97 -21.52 -7.64 -15.09
N SER A 98 -20.21 -7.84 -15.16
CA SER A 98 -19.57 -9.15 -15.32
C SER A 98 -19.40 -9.91 -14.00
N HIS A 99 -19.70 -9.31 -12.86
CA HIS A 99 -19.47 -9.90 -11.53
C HIS A 99 -18.06 -10.45 -11.36
N ILE A 100 -17.05 -9.71 -11.82
CA ILE A 100 -15.66 -10.16 -11.80
C ILE A 100 -15.01 -9.90 -10.43
N PRO A 101 -14.18 -10.83 -9.90
CA PRO A 101 -13.38 -10.56 -8.70
C PRO A 101 -12.41 -9.39 -8.90
N LYS A 102 -12.25 -8.54 -7.87
CA LYS A 102 -11.39 -7.35 -7.91
C LYS A 102 -9.96 -7.66 -8.36
N ALA A 103 -9.33 -8.69 -7.76
CA ALA A 103 -7.96 -9.08 -8.12
C ALA A 103 -7.82 -9.44 -9.60
N ILE A 104 -8.81 -10.12 -10.18
CA ILE A 104 -8.81 -10.52 -11.59
C ILE A 104 -9.01 -9.31 -12.50
N ALA A 105 -10.04 -8.47 -12.23
CA ALA A 105 -10.32 -7.26 -13.00
C ALA A 105 -9.11 -6.32 -13.03
N ALA A 106 -8.49 -6.10 -11.85
CA ALA A 106 -7.29 -5.29 -11.73
C ALA A 106 -6.14 -5.86 -12.58
N ALA A 107 -5.87 -7.17 -12.46
CA ALA A 107 -4.79 -7.81 -13.21
C ALA A 107 -4.98 -7.69 -14.73
N GLU A 108 -6.19 -7.86 -15.25
CA GLU A 108 -6.49 -7.72 -16.67
C GLU A 108 -6.24 -6.30 -17.19
N LYS A 109 -6.62 -5.28 -16.39
CA LYS A 109 -6.42 -3.87 -16.75
C LYS A 109 -4.95 -3.46 -16.65
N LEU A 110 -4.27 -3.87 -15.59
CA LEU A 110 -2.86 -3.57 -15.33
C LEU A 110 -1.95 -4.15 -16.43
N ARG A 111 -2.21 -5.39 -16.92
CA ARG A 111 -1.48 -6.00 -18.03
C ARG A 111 -1.62 -5.22 -19.34
N ARG A 112 -2.76 -4.52 -19.54
CA ARG A 112 -2.94 -3.62 -20.69
C ARG A 112 -2.24 -2.28 -20.51
N ILE A 113 -2.04 -1.83 -19.27
CA ILE A 113 -1.31 -0.61 -18.94
C ILE A 113 0.19 -0.81 -19.12
N ASN A 114 0.72 -1.93 -18.62
CA ASN A 114 2.14 -2.26 -18.74
C ASN A 114 2.33 -3.77 -18.88
N SER A 115 2.60 -4.23 -20.10
CA SER A 115 2.77 -5.64 -20.45
C SER A 115 4.08 -6.23 -19.92
N ASP A 116 5.05 -5.39 -19.53
CA ASP A 116 6.36 -5.83 -19.06
C ASP A 116 6.34 -6.21 -17.57
N VAL A 117 5.25 -5.83 -16.86
CA VAL A 117 5.08 -6.16 -15.43
C VAL A 117 4.33 -7.47 -15.26
N THR A 118 4.87 -8.35 -14.44
CA THR A 118 4.19 -9.59 -14.07
C THR A 118 3.14 -9.33 -12.99
N ILE A 119 1.87 -9.60 -13.29
CA ILE A 119 0.76 -9.45 -12.34
C ILE A 119 0.24 -10.82 -11.93
N GLU A 120 0.28 -11.11 -10.62
CA GLU A 120 -0.18 -12.37 -10.02
C GLU A 120 -1.42 -12.12 -9.13
N PRO A 121 -2.65 -12.34 -9.65
CA PRO A 121 -3.86 -12.12 -8.88
C PRO A 121 -4.25 -13.36 -8.06
N HIS A 122 -4.69 -13.13 -6.82
CA HIS A 122 -5.26 -14.15 -5.94
C HIS A 122 -6.62 -13.70 -5.42
N VAL A 123 -7.65 -14.49 -5.69
CA VAL A 123 -8.99 -14.31 -5.12
C VAL A 123 -9.03 -15.09 -3.81
N ALA A 124 -8.64 -14.44 -2.72
CA ALA A 124 -8.51 -15.09 -1.42
C ALA A 124 -8.65 -14.10 -0.25
N ASP A 125 -9.11 -14.61 0.88
CA ASP A 125 -8.94 -13.94 2.17
C ASP A 125 -7.49 -14.02 2.61
N ILE A 126 -6.98 -12.92 3.16
CA ILE A 126 -5.69 -12.92 3.85
C ILE A 126 -5.94 -13.38 5.29
N SER A 127 -5.23 -14.42 5.70
CA SER A 127 -5.34 -15.02 7.03
C SER A 127 -4.00 -15.46 7.58
N HIS A 128 -3.95 -15.80 8.86
CA HIS A 128 -2.75 -16.33 9.50
C HIS A 128 -2.23 -17.63 8.83
N THR A 129 -3.10 -18.38 8.15
CA THR A 129 -2.72 -19.64 7.49
C THR A 129 -2.06 -19.45 6.13
N ASN A 130 -2.21 -18.27 5.50
CA ASN A 130 -1.73 -18.08 4.12
C ASN A 130 -0.85 -16.84 3.90
N ILE A 131 -0.82 -15.88 4.81
CA ILE A 131 -0.09 -14.62 4.60
C ILE A 131 1.41 -14.85 4.35
N LEU A 132 2.06 -15.77 5.08
CA LEU A 132 3.47 -16.06 4.88
C LEU A 132 3.76 -16.58 3.47
N ARG A 133 2.87 -17.40 2.89
CA ARG A 133 3.00 -17.83 1.50
C ARG A 133 2.90 -16.65 0.53
N PHE A 134 2.03 -15.68 0.81
CA PHE A 134 1.93 -14.48 -0.03
C PHE A 134 3.13 -13.55 0.08
N THR A 135 3.88 -13.60 1.19
CA THR A 135 5.12 -12.81 1.35
C THR A 135 6.35 -13.46 0.71
N GLU A 136 6.27 -14.71 0.22
CA GLU A 136 7.41 -15.38 -0.39
C GLU A 136 7.91 -14.65 -1.63
N GLY A 137 9.20 -14.29 -1.62
CA GLY A 137 9.90 -13.69 -2.74
C GLY A 137 9.43 -12.28 -3.10
N VAL A 138 8.88 -11.50 -2.14
CA VAL A 138 8.58 -10.09 -2.32
C VAL A 138 9.52 -9.20 -1.50
N ASP A 139 9.73 -7.98 -1.95
CA ASP A 139 10.63 -7.00 -1.33
C ASP A 139 9.88 -5.99 -0.46
N LEU A 140 8.57 -5.84 -0.66
CA LEU A 140 7.74 -4.87 0.03
C LEU A 140 6.29 -5.37 0.12
N ILE A 141 5.63 -5.07 1.25
CA ILE A 141 4.19 -5.31 1.44
C ILE A 141 3.48 -3.95 1.50
N LEU A 142 2.36 -3.82 0.79
CA LEU A 142 1.52 -2.62 0.77
C LEU A 142 0.13 -2.91 1.33
N ASP A 143 -0.35 -2.00 2.18
CA ASP A 143 -1.67 -2.07 2.79
C ASP A 143 -2.72 -1.34 1.93
N GLY A 144 -3.49 -2.09 1.16
CA GLY A 144 -4.68 -1.61 0.47
C GLY A 144 -5.99 -1.97 1.18
N THR A 145 -5.94 -2.40 2.45
CA THR A 145 -7.08 -2.91 3.20
C THR A 145 -7.83 -1.82 3.98
N ASP A 146 -9.05 -2.13 4.37
CA ASP A 146 -9.88 -1.31 5.26
C ASP A 146 -10.12 -1.96 6.64
N ASN A 147 -9.36 -3.02 6.96
CA ASN A 147 -9.57 -3.87 8.12
C ASN A 147 -8.36 -3.85 9.07
N PHE A 148 -8.58 -3.48 10.33
CA PHE A 148 -7.53 -3.43 11.34
C PHE A 148 -6.93 -4.81 11.68
N GLU A 149 -7.71 -5.87 11.69
CA GLU A 149 -7.22 -7.23 11.98
C GLU A 149 -6.17 -7.65 10.93
N ILE A 150 -6.47 -7.39 9.65
CA ILE A 150 -5.52 -7.67 8.57
C ILE A 150 -4.26 -6.82 8.70
N ARG A 151 -4.38 -5.57 9.11
CA ARG A 151 -3.21 -4.69 9.35
C ARG A 151 -2.30 -5.21 10.46
N PHE A 152 -2.87 -5.72 11.56
CA PHE A 152 -2.08 -6.36 12.61
C PHE A 152 -1.43 -7.65 12.13
N LEU A 153 -2.13 -8.43 11.32
CA LEU A 153 -1.58 -9.63 10.69
C LEU A 153 -0.44 -9.32 9.72
N ILE A 154 -0.59 -8.28 8.87
CA ILE A 154 0.49 -7.78 7.99
C ILE A 154 1.68 -7.34 8.83
N ASN A 155 1.45 -6.59 9.93
CA ASN A 155 2.50 -6.16 10.83
C ASN A 155 3.28 -7.35 11.42
N ASP A 156 2.59 -8.38 11.88
CA ASP A 156 3.23 -9.58 12.42
C ASP A 156 4.01 -10.34 11.33
N ALA A 157 3.43 -10.49 10.13
CA ALA A 157 4.09 -11.13 9.00
C ALA A 157 5.34 -10.37 8.56
N SER A 158 5.28 -9.04 8.50
CA SER A 158 6.43 -8.18 8.21
C SER A 158 7.55 -8.34 9.23
N LEU A 159 7.21 -8.33 10.53
CA LEU A 159 8.19 -8.51 11.60
C LEU A 159 8.80 -9.92 11.59
N GLU A 160 8.04 -10.94 11.20
CA GLU A 160 8.50 -12.32 11.11
C GLU A 160 9.43 -12.55 9.92
N THR A 161 9.07 -12.01 8.75
CA THR A 161 9.83 -12.21 7.51
C THR A 161 10.97 -11.22 7.32
N GLY A 162 10.97 -10.11 8.06
CA GLY A 162 11.92 -9.02 7.87
C GLY A 162 11.60 -8.11 6.66
N ILE A 163 10.47 -8.33 5.98
CA ILE A 163 10.07 -7.54 4.81
C ILE A 163 9.43 -6.24 5.26
N PRO A 164 9.87 -5.06 4.77
CA PRO A 164 9.24 -3.79 5.09
C PRO A 164 7.80 -3.75 4.59
N TRP A 165 6.95 -2.96 5.26
CA TRP A 165 5.60 -2.70 4.79
C TRP A 165 5.19 -1.26 4.98
N ILE A 166 4.21 -0.82 4.21
CA ILE A 166 3.66 0.53 4.32
C ILE A 166 2.19 0.39 4.72
N TYR A 167 1.89 0.95 5.88
CA TYR A 167 0.55 1.10 6.42
C TYR A 167 -0.14 2.31 5.82
N ALA A 168 -1.40 2.17 5.44
CA ALA A 168 -2.26 3.28 5.08
C ALA A 168 -3.70 3.07 5.54
N GLY A 169 -4.41 4.17 5.76
CA GLY A 169 -5.83 4.17 6.10
C GLY A 169 -6.48 5.48 5.71
N VAL A 170 -7.74 5.42 5.22
CA VAL A 170 -8.53 6.59 4.84
C VAL A 170 -9.96 6.42 5.33
N ILE A 171 -10.50 7.46 5.95
CA ILE A 171 -11.91 7.56 6.38
C ILE A 171 -12.38 8.99 6.13
N GLY A 172 -13.54 9.18 5.51
CA GLY A 172 -14.06 10.50 5.19
C GLY A 172 -13.12 11.28 4.28
N SER A 173 -12.64 12.42 4.75
CA SER A 173 -11.61 13.26 4.11
C SER A 173 -10.21 13.05 4.68
N HIS A 174 -10.09 12.25 5.74
CA HIS A 174 -8.85 12.03 6.48
C HIS A 174 -8.15 10.77 6.02
N GLY A 175 -6.84 10.82 6.00
CA GLY A 175 -6.03 9.63 5.79
C GLY A 175 -4.67 9.71 6.45
N GLN A 176 -4.04 8.56 6.61
CA GLN A 176 -2.73 8.45 7.24
C GLN A 176 -1.91 7.33 6.61
N THR A 177 -0.58 7.49 6.67
CA THR A 177 0.35 6.46 6.18
C THR A 177 1.64 6.49 7.00
N MET A 178 2.25 5.31 7.15
CA MET A 178 3.51 5.10 7.85
C MET A 178 4.25 3.91 7.27
N THR A 179 5.55 4.06 7.06
CA THR A 179 6.42 2.94 6.68
C THR A 179 7.00 2.26 7.92
N VAL A 180 6.97 0.94 7.93
CA VAL A 180 7.56 0.08 8.96
C VAL A 180 8.73 -0.69 8.37
N PHE A 181 9.92 -0.45 8.91
CA PHE A 181 11.10 -1.27 8.68
C PHE A 181 11.28 -2.21 9.89
N PRO A 182 11.12 -3.54 9.72
CA PRO A 182 11.28 -4.49 10.80
C PRO A 182 12.61 -4.31 11.56
N ASN A 183 12.54 -4.34 12.88
CA ASN A 183 13.69 -4.17 13.78
C ASN A 183 14.38 -2.79 13.74
N GLN A 184 13.95 -1.85 12.89
CA GLN A 184 14.55 -0.52 12.78
C GLN A 184 13.62 0.59 13.25
N THR A 185 12.35 0.57 12.85
CA THR A 185 11.37 1.61 13.19
C THR A 185 10.31 1.09 14.16
N ALA A 186 9.49 2.00 14.69
CA ALA A 186 8.25 1.61 15.37
C ALA A 186 7.35 0.82 14.42
N CYS A 187 6.74 -0.25 14.91
CA CYS A 187 5.74 -1.02 14.16
C CYS A 187 4.32 -0.47 14.44
N LEU A 188 3.30 -1.01 13.78
CA LEU A 188 1.92 -0.56 13.98
C LEU A 188 1.46 -0.71 15.44
N ARG A 189 1.87 -1.79 16.12
CA ARG A 189 1.56 -2.07 17.54
C ARG A 189 2.23 -1.09 18.52
N CYS A 190 3.24 -0.32 18.09
CA CYS A 190 3.79 0.76 18.89
C CYS A 190 2.88 2.01 18.95
N LEU A 191 1.99 2.15 17.96
CA LEU A 191 1.06 3.28 17.85
C LEU A 191 -0.36 2.89 18.26
N ILE A 192 -0.78 1.68 17.91
CA ILE A 192 -2.14 1.17 18.13
C ILE A 192 -2.03 -0.12 18.94
N GLU A 193 -2.33 -0.05 20.23
CA GLU A 193 -2.11 -1.16 21.16
C GLU A 193 -3.06 -2.33 20.92
N ALA A 194 -4.30 -2.04 20.55
CA ALA A 194 -5.34 -3.03 20.30
C ALA A 194 -6.23 -2.63 19.14
N VAL A 195 -6.90 -3.63 18.55
CA VAL A 195 -7.97 -3.36 17.58
C VAL A 195 -9.07 -2.58 18.29
N PRO A 196 -9.56 -1.48 17.68
CA PRO A 196 -10.69 -0.75 18.21
C PRO A 196 -11.91 -1.67 18.37
N GLU A 197 -12.66 -1.52 19.46
CA GLU A 197 -13.89 -2.28 19.68
C GLU A 197 -14.87 -2.06 18.50
N PRO A 198 -15.61 -3.09 18.07
CA PRO A 198 -16.62 -2.94 17.02
C PRO A 198 -17.59 -1.79 17.32
N GLY A 199 -17.71 -0.84 16.40
CA GLY A 199 -18.57 0.34 16.55
C GLY A 199 -17.98 1.50 17.36
N SER A 200 -16.78 1.38 17.92
CA SER A 200 -16.10 2.46 18.66
C SER A 200 -15.40 3.48 17.75
N THR A 201 -15.14 3.11 16.51
CA THR A 201 -14.53 3.98 15.50
C THR A 201 -15.40 4.05 14.25
N GLU A 202 -15.33 5.19 13.57
CA GLU A 202 -15.92 5.33 12.24
C GLU A 202 -15.26 4.37 11.25
N THR A 203 -16.06 3.86 10.32
CA THR A 203 -15.62 3.01 9.21
C THR A 203 -15.97 3.69 7.88
N CYS A 204 -15.45 3.19 6.77
CA CYS A 204 -15.84 3.68 5.45
C CYS A 204 -17.36 3.58 5.20
N ASP A 205 -18.04 2.63 5.84
CA ASP A 205 -19.47 2.43 5.70
C ASP A 205 -20.29 3.42 6.55
N THR A 206 -19.74 3.91 7.67
CA THR A 206 -20.45 4.83 8.58
C THR A 206 -20.13 6.29 8.31
N ALA A 207 -18.88 6.63 7.96
CA ALA A 207 -18.42 8.00 7.70
C ALA A 207 -18.25 8.31 6.20
N GLY A 208 -18.32 7.29 5.34
CA GLY A 208 -18.00 7.42 3.92
C GLY A 208 -16.50 7.58 3.67
N VAL A 209 -16.13 7.80 2.41
CA VAL A 209 -14.75 8.07 2.01
C VAL A 209 -14.70 8.83 0.69
N LEU A 210 -13.91 9.90 0.63
CA LEU A 210 -13.68 10.68 -0.57
C LEU A 210 -12.59 10.07 -1.43
N GLY A 211 -12.84 9.86 -2.73
CA GLY A 211 -11.84 9.38 -3.67
C GLY A 211 -10.59 10.27 -3.74
N ALA A 212 -10.75 11.59 -3.56
CA ALA A 212 -9.61 12.52 -3.48
C ALA A 212 -8.68 12.23 -2.29
N ALA A 213 -9.23 11.90 -1.11
CA ALA A 213 -8.43 11.52 0.05
C ALA A 213 -7.65 10.22 -0.21
N VAL A 214 -8.33 9.23 -0.80
CA VAL A 214 -7.71 7.97 -1.23
C VAL A 214 -6.52 8.23 -2.15
N ASN A 215 -6.69 9.04 -3.20
CA ASN A 215 -5.62 9.34 -4.16
C ASN A 215 -4.41 10.02 -3.51
N VAL A 216 -4.63 10.95 -2.59
CA VAL A 216 -3.52 11.64 -1.88
C VAL A 216 -2.74 10.66 -1.01
N ILE A 217 -3.43 9.84 -0.22
CA ILE A 217 -2.77 8.88 0.69
C ILE A 217 -2.03 7.80 -0.12
N SER A 218 -2.66 7.20 -1.12
CA SER A 218 -2.00 6.21 -1.98
C SER A 218 -0.79 6.79 -2.73
N SER A 219 -0.83 8.08 -3.10
CA SER A 219 0.32 8.74 -3.72
C SER A 219 1.49 8.89 -2.74
N LEU A 220 1.22 9.22 -1.47
CA LEU A 220 2.25 9.29 -0.43
C LEU A 220 2.85 7.91 -0.13
N GLU A 221 2.02 6.88 -0.06
CA GLU A 221 2.43 5.50 0.10
C GLU A 221 3.27 5.03 -1.09
N SER A 222 2.84 5.34 -2.32
CA SER A 222 3.58 5.01 -3.55
C SER A 222 4.96 5.65 -3.59
N ILE A 223 5.12 6.89 -3.13
CA ILE A 223 6.43 7.56 -3.10
C ILE A 223 7.39 6.86 -2.15
N ASP A 224 6.95 6.45 -0.97
CA ASP A 224 7.80 5.69 -0.06
C ASP A 224 8.11 4.29 -0.62
N ALA A 225 7.14 3.62 -1.26
CA ALA A 225 7.38 2.38 -1.98
C ALA A 225 8.45 2.53 -3.08
N LEU A 226 8.36 3.56 -3.92
CA LEU A 226 9.34 3.82 -4.98
C LEU A 226 10.74 4.10 -4.43
N LYS A 227 10.87 4.82 -3.29
CA LYS A 227 12.16 5.01 -2.62
C LYS A 227 12.76 3.69 -2.15
N ILE A 228 11.96 2.85 -1.48
CA ILE A 228 12.41 1.55 -0.98
C ILE A 228 12.87 0.67 -2.13
N LEU A 229 12.03 0.49 -3.14
CA LEU A 229 12.26 -0.41 -4.27
C LEU A 229 13.36 0.08 -5.21
N SER A 230 13.66 1.38 -5.23
CA SER A 230 14.78 1.96 -5.98
C SER A 230 16.10 2.03 -5.19
N GLY A 231 16.16 1.34 -4.03
CA GLY A 231 17.38 1.27 -3.21
C GLY A 231 17.68 2.54 -2.41
N GLN A 232 16.67 3.32 -2.03
CA GLN A 232 16.79 4.59 -1.32
C GLN A 232 16.00 4.58 0.00
N SER A 233 16.00 3.47 0.72
CA SER A 233 15.26 3.30 1.97
C SER A 233 15.65 4.33 3.04
N GLU A 234 16.87 4.83 3.01
CA GLU A 234 17.38 5.87 3.91
C GLU A 234 16.68 7.23 3.74
N LEU A 235 16.00 7.44 2.62
CA LEU A 235 15.19 8.64 2.37
C LEU A 235 13.76 8.53 2.92
N VAL A 236 13.39 7.39 3.48
CA VAL A 236 12.09 7.18 4.12
C VAL A 236 12.21 7.49 5.61
N GLU A 237 11.64 8.61 6.01
CA GLU A 237 11.71 9.07 7.40
C GLU A 237 10.75 8.26 8.31
N PRO A 238 11.13 7.95 9.56
CA PRO A 238 10.26 7.30 10.54
C PRO A 238 9.19 8.28 11.04
N LYS A 239 8.06 8.34 10.36
CA LYS A 239 6.96 9.27 10.66
C LYS A 239 5.60 8.66 10.33
N LEU A 240 4.60 9.06 11.10
CA LEU A 240 3.19 8.95 10.70
C LEU A 240 2.79 10.25 10.01
N THR A 241 2.39 10.16 8.76
CA THR A 241 1.83 11.28 7.99
C THR A 241 0.32 11.22 8.06
N ILE A 242 -0.32 12.34 8.42
CA ILE A 242 -1.78 12.47 8.56
C ILE A 242 -2.20 13.64 7.66
N VAL A 243 -3.19 13.41 6.82
CA VAL A 243 -3.71 14.42 5.88
C VAL A 243 -5.22 14.51 6.03
N ASP A 244 -5.74 15.71 6.07
CA ASP A 244 -7.13 16.00 5.82
C ASP A 244 -7.23 16.84 4.54
N VAL A 245 -7.83 16.26 3.50
CA VAL A 245 -7.91 16.93 2.19
C VAL A 245 -9.02 18.00 2.15
N TRP A 246 -10.04 17.88 3.02
CA TRP A 246 -11.12 18.85 3.08
C TRP A 246 -10.67 20.18 3.68
N ASP A 247 -9.93 20.09 4.78
CA ASP A 247 -9.38 21.25 5.49
C ASP A 247 -7.97 21.62 5.00
N ALA A 248 -7.44 20.90 4.00
CA ALA A 248 -6.09 21.10 3.45
C ALA A 248 -5.00 21.09 4.53
N THR A 249 -5.14 20.24 5.55
CA THR A 249 -4.13 20.10 6.60
C THR A 249 -3.20 18.92 6.34
N PHE A 250 -1.93 19.11 6.68
CA PHE A 250 -0.89 18.11 6.53
C PHE A 250 -0.03 18.08 7.80
N ARG A 251 -0.06 16.97 8.51
CA ARG A 251 0.67 16.79 9.78
C ARG A 251 1.62 15.62 9.67
N ARG A 252 2.81 15.76 10.27
CA ARG A 252 3.80 14.70 10.39
C ARG A 252 4.15 14.52 11.86
N MET A 253 3.97 13.31 12.36
CA MET A 253 4.35 12.92 13.70
C MET A 253 5.59 12.04 13.61
N ASN A 254 6.69 12.49 14.22
CA ASN A 254 7.93 11.72 14.26
C ASN A 254 7.74 10.48 15.14
N THR A 255 8.02 9.30 14.60
CA THR A 255 7.94 8.01 15.28
C THR A 255 9.32 7.45 15.66
N ALA A 256 10.41 8.18 15.37
CA ALA A 256 11.76 7.80 15.78
C ALA A 256 11.84 7.67 17.30
N GLY A 257 12.43 6.61 17.79
CA GLY A 257 12.55 6.31 19.22
C GLY A 257 11.23 5.86 19.89
N LEU A 258 10.09 5.83 19.19
CA LEU A 258 8.85 5.30 19.77
C LEU A 258 8.97 3.79 20.04
N ARG A 259 9.69 3.07 19.18
CA ARG A 259 10.00 1.65 19.37
C ARG A 259 10.70 1.40 20.71
N ASP A 260 11.66 2.25 21.07
CA ASP A 260 12.48 2.07 22.28
C ASP A 260 11.74 2.43 23.57
N ARG A 261 10.66 3.21 23.47
CA ARG A 261 9.83 3.63 24.61
C ARG A 261 8.64 2.71 24.88
N ALA A 262 8.16 2.05 23.85
CA ALA A 262 7.00 1.19 23.95
C ALA A 262 7.47 -0.23 24.31
N ASP A 263 7.01 -0.78 25.42
CA ASP A 263 7.13 -2.23 25.69
C ASP A 263 6.21 -3.01 24.73
N CYS A 264 6.53 -2.93 23.43
CA CYS A 264 5.68 -3.41 22.36
C CYS A 264 5.67 -4.94 22.29
N PRO A 265 4.50 -5.59 22.41
CA PRO A 265 4.42 -7.05 22.33
C PRO A 265 4.97 -7.59 21.02
N ALA A 266 4.68 -6.92 19.91
CA ALA A 266 5.05 -7.41 18.58
C ALA A 266 6.55 -7.21 18.28
N CYS A 267 7.06 -5.97 18.22
CA CYS A 267 8.41 -5.72 17.73
C CYS A 267 9.50 -5.81 18.79
N GLN A 268 9.17 -5.75 20.10
CA GLN A 268 10.15 -5.89 21.18
C GLN A 268 10.10 -7.25 21.85
N ARG A 269 8.89 -7.73 22.21
CA ARG A 269 8.75 -9.04 22.88
C ARG A 269 8.68 -10.21 21.91
N GLY A 270 8.57 -9.95 20.60
CA GLY A 270 8.51 -11.00 19.59
C GLY A 270 7.19 -11.78 19.53
N GLU A 271 6.14 -11.26 20.16
CA GLU A 271 4.82 -11.88 20.12
C GLU A 271 4.17 -11.70 18.75
N ARG A 272 3.68 -12.80 18.18
CA ARG A 272 3.02 -12.83 16.86
C ARG A 272 1.59 -13.34 17.03
N GLU A 273 0.81 -12.62 17.82
CA GLU A 273 -0.52 -13.05 18.24
C GLU A 273 -1.49 -13.23 17.07
N TRP A 274 -1.41 -12.33 16.09
CA TRP A 274 -2.23 -12.39 14.87
C TRP A 274 -1.73 -13.46 13.91
N LEU A 275 -0.43 -13.58 13.72
CA LEU A 275 0.16 -14.58 12.85
C LEU A 275 0.02 -16.01 13.41
N SER A 276 0.02 -16.16 14.74
CA SER A 276 -0.21 -17.45 15.39
C SER A 276 -1.67 -17.90 15.42
N GLY A 277 -2.60 -17.03 15.03
CA GLY A 277 -4.04 -17.28 15.10
C GLY A 277 -4.64 -17.22 16.51
N LYS A 278 -3.90 -16.70 17.50
CA LYS A 278 -4.43 -16.47 18.86
C LYS A 278 -5.43 -15.32 18.90
N GLU A 279 -5.13 -14.28 18.12
CA GLU A 279 -5.99 -13.13 17.92
C GLU A 279 -6.59 -13.20 16.50
N GLY A 280 -7.76 -12.61 16.31
CA GLY A 280 -8.52 -12.57 15.07
C GLY A 280 -9.95 -13.01 15.26
N SER A 281 -10.86 -12.42 14.49
CA SER A 281 -12.26 -12.78 14.55
C SER A 281 -12.55 -14.01 13.68
N GLN A 282 -13.40 -14.91 14.16
CA GLN A 282 -13.95 -16.01 13.36
C GLN A 282 -15.04 -15.53 12.41
N SER A 283 -15.42 -14.26 12.46
CA SER A 283 -16.44 -13.66 11.62
C SER A 283 -15.96 -12.34 11.03
N THR A 284 -16.18 -12.12 9.74
CA THR A 284 -15.85 -10.87 9.05
C THR A 284 -17.12 -10.26 8.49
N ILE A 285 -17.34 -8.97 8.76
CA ILE A 285 -18.41 -8.21 8.14
C ILE A 285 -18.02 -7.95 6.68
N LEU A 286 -18.87 -8.33 5.75
CA LEU A 286 -18.69 -8.04 4.33
C LEU A 286 -19.19 -6.62 4.05
N CYS A 287 -18.27 -5.68 3.82
CA CYS A 287 -18.61 -4.31 3.47
C CYS A 287 -19.59 -4.27 2.29
N GLY A 288 -20.64 -3.45 2.42
CA GLY A 288 -21.65 -3.24 1.37
C GLY A 288 -22.71 -4.32 1.20
N ARG A 289 -22.63 -5.46 1.91
CA ARG A 289 -23.53 -6.60 1.69
C ARG A 289 -24.55 -6.89 2.79
N ASN A 290 -24.53 -6.14 3.89
CA ASN A 290 -25.31 -6.49 5.09
C ASN A 290 -25.18 -7.99 5.48
N ALA A 291 -24.01 -8.56 5.26
CA ALA A 291 -23.71 -9.96 5.46
C ALA A 291 -22.47 -10.12 6.34
N VAL A 292 -22.47 -11.20 7.13
CA VAL A 292 -21.32 -11.59 7.96
C VAL A 292 -20.82 -12.91 7.42
N GLN A 293 -19.56 -12.96 7.06
CA GLN A 293 -18.89 -14.23 6.76
C GLN A 293 -18.41 -14.84 8.06
N VAL A 294 -18.86 -16.06 8.34
CA VAL A 294 -18.37 -16.87 9.45
C VAL A 294 -17.40 -17.90 8.87
N SER A 295 -16.15 -17.85 9.30
CA SER A 295 -15.18 -18.89 8.98
C SER A 295 -15.41 -20.04 9.96
N PRO A 296 -15.73 -21.27 9.51
CA PRO A 296 -15.79 -22.41 10.40
C PRO A 296 -14.42 -22.68 11.02
N ALA A 297 -14.41 -23.06 12.28
CA ALA A 297 -13.21 -23.38 13.05
C ALA A 297 -12.47 -24.60 12.46
#